data_4c5dc210bb24e24ebcd10bec2c4c7283
#
_entry.id   4c5dc210bb24e24ebcd10bec2c4c7283
#
_cell.length_a   1.000
_cell.length_b   1.000
_cell.length_c   1.000
_cell.angle_alpha   90.00
_cell.angle_beta   90.00
_cell.angle_gamma   90.00
#
_symmetry.space_group_name_H-M   'P 1'
#
loop_
_entity.id
_entity.type
_entity.pdbx_description
1 polymer ?
#
loop_
_entity_poly.entity_id
_entity_poly.type
_entity_poly.pdbx_seq_one_letter_code
_entity_poly.pdbx_strand_id
1 'polypeptide(L)'
;MSEEKENADIFSKPPDLIEEDNSNSPKKGYILIGISLLLIFIALILTLFFVFKLNEDEGKKDESPTDNFPTEEEKQNLIRAKYSIQNELTQTIFYYTFKDYIEKIKVNDIEMTLIDNEIKFNKSGIYTIEIKLNTNLTNLDSLFYHCHTLEEVDLSELKTCEIISATDTFNGCKNLKKIIFGNFEAKDLSNMANMFSGCEKLSEVNINSFKYDKLKDIYGLFYNCSELKQINFGEFNTKNVINMSKLFSGCASLKQINLNQAQDFKTENVIDMSYMFQYCKNLENLNLNNFDTSKVIHMNNMFDSCENLKNLQINSFNTKNVENMFYMFTKCTKLESIDLNHFDTINVIDMFGMFKDCTNIKNIKIDSFKTSQVKDMGEMFGNCANLNSINILNFDVKNVESMIGMFDKCSKLTSLNISNFETDKLEEASFFMDNCPQLKYIDLRKFNTRKLKYYDNFFDLNANDVTLIYDKSIFNLTIPGNWEKQDINNKNGYSY
;
A
#
# COMPACT_ATOMS: atom_id res chain seq x y z
N MET A 1 4.40 28.23 -61.18
CA MET A 1 3.37 29.31 -61.07
C MET A 1 3.06 29.27 -59.59
N SER A 2 3.76 30.05 -58.86
CA SER A 2 3.51 31.44 -58.39
C SER A 2 2.54 31.41 -57.22
N GLU A 3 2.73 31.91 -56.04
CA GLU A 3 3.63 32.91 -55.42
C GLU A 3 3.18 32.94 -53.97
N GLU A 4 4.09 32.91 -52.97
CA GLU A 4 4.66 34.06 -52.29
C GLU A 4 3.62 34.85 -51.46
N LYS A 5 3.79 35.30 -50.24
CA LYS A 5 4.91 35.77 -49.41
C LYS A 5 4.38 36.06 -48.00
N GLU A 6 5.17 35.84 -46.95
CA GLU A 6 5.85 36.84 -46.10
C GLU A 6 4.94 37.80 -45.32
N ASN A 7 5.08 38.06 -44.07
CA ASN A 7 6.15 38.65 -43.25
C ASN A 7 5.74 38.58 -41.76
N ALA A 8 6.57 38.25 -40.85
CA ALA A 8 7.70 38.93 -40.22
C ALA A 8 7.33 39.86 -39.05
N ASP A 9 7.96 39.53 -37.95
CA ASP A 9 8.39 40.35 -36.79
C ASP A 9 7.91 41.77 -36.63
N ILE A 10 7.52 42.11 -35.38
CA ILE A 10 7.98 43.35 -34.74
C ILE A 10 8.12 43.13 -33.23
N PHE A 11 9.36 43.23 -32.79
CA PHE A 11 9.79 43.62 -31.44
C PHE A 11 9.32 45.01 -31.09
N SER A 12 8.91 45.28 -29.85
CA SER A 12 9.21 46.56 -29.20
C SER A 12 9.23 46.42 -27.67
N LYS A 13 10.34 46.87 -27.12
CA LYS A 13 10.71 47.10 -25.74
C LYS A 13 9.89 48.22 -25.08
N PRO A 14 9.95 48.33 -23.73
CA PRO A 14 9.10 49.21 -22.93
C PRO A 14 9.61 50.65 -22.87
N PRO A 15 8.79 51.62 -22.48
CA PRO A 15 9.26 52.93 -22.05
C PRO A 15 9.39 53.06 -20.53
N ASP A 16 10.34 53.87 -20.21
CA ASP A 16 10.88 54.22 -18.90
C ASP A 16 9.93 55.04 -18.01
N LEU A 17 10.21 54.93 -16.73
CA LEU A 17 10.17 55.87 -15.60
C LEU A 17 9.54 57.28 -15.82
N ILE A 18 8.51 57.56 -15.01
CA ILE A 18 8.29 58.91 -14.46
C ILE A 18 8.08 58.77 -12.95
N GLU A 19 8.98 59.41 -12.18
CA GLU A 19 8.84 59.81 -10.78
C GLU A 19 7.77 60.91 -10.66
N GLU A 20 6.98 60.83 -9.61
CA GLU A 20 6.41 61.92 -8.78
C GLU A 20 5.37 61.28 -7.85
N ASP A 21 5.48 61.38 -6.66
CA ASP A 21 5.61 62.29 -5.53
C ASP A 21 4.43 62.06 -4.56
N ASN A 22 4.77 61.95 -3.33
CA ASN A 22 4.00 62.14 -2.10
C ASN A 22 2.46 62.19 -2.13
N SER A 23 1.85 61.21 -1.46
CA SER A 23 0.84 61.55 -0.47
C SER A 23 0.61 60.43 0.54
N ASN A 24 0.80 60.72 1.77
CA ASN A 24 0.40 60.11 3.01
C ASN A 24 -0.70 59.04 2.89
N SER A 25 -0.34 57.81 3.25
CA SER A 25 -1.31 56.76 3.59
C SER A 25 -1.15 56.39 5.07
N PRO A 26 -2.17 56.53 5.91
CA PRO A 26 -2.11 56.32 7.36
C PRO A 26 -2.05 54.85 7.79
N LYS A 27 -1.94 53.88 6.85
CA LYS A 27 -2.01 52.43 7.15
C LYS A 27 -0.75 51.82 7.77
N LYS A 28 0.45 52.45 7.61
CA LYS A 28 1.69 51.93 8.24
C LYS A 28 1.80 52.26 9.73
N GLY A 29 1.15 53.31 10.19
CA GLY A 29 1.15 53.70 11.61
C GLY A 29 0.32 52.73 12.48
N TYR A 30 -0.79 52.24 11.99
CA TYR A 30 -1.66 51.35 12.75
C TYR A 30 -1.09 49.92 12.92
N ILE A 31 -0.30 49.45 11.96
CA ILE A 31 0.36 48.12 12.06
C ILE A 31 1.48 48.16 13.11
N LEU A 32 2.29 49.22 13.17
CA LEU A 32 3.33 49.37 14.20
C LEU A 32 2.72 49.56 15.60
N ILE A 33 1.63 50.30 15.73
CA ILE A 33 0.92 50.49 17.00
C ILE A 33 0.28 49.15 17.44
N GLY A 34 -0.29 48.37 16.52
CA GLY A 34 -0.83 47.07 16.80
C GLY A 34 0.21 46.07 17.31
N ILE A 35 1.39 46.02 16.68
CA ILE A 35 2.50 45.17 17.11
C ILE A 35 3.06 45.62 18.48
N SER A 36 3.20 46.91 18.72
CA SER A 36 3.64 47.44 20.02
C SER A 36 2.63 47.11 21.13
N LEU A 37 1.33 47.20 20.87
CA LEU A 37 0.29 46.88 21.84
C LEU A 37 0.25 45.38 22.12
N LEU A 38 0.50 44.52 21.11
CA LEU A 38 0.58 43.07 21.28
C LEU A 38 1.80 42.65 22.12
N LEU A 39 2.95 43.31 21.91
CA LEU A 39 4.16 43.06 22.70
C LEU A 39 3.99 43.54 24.14
N ILE A 40 3.32 44.67 24.38
CA ILE A 40 3.00 45.17 25.73
C ILE A 40 2.01 44.21 26.42
N PHE A 41 1.04 43.67 25.68
CA PHE A 41 0.07 42.71 26.22
C PHE A 41 0.74 41.37 26.61
N ILE A 42 1.69 40.88 25.77
CA ILE A 42 2.50 39.70 26.09
C ILE A 42 3.43 39.97 27.30
N ALA A 43 4.04 41.12 27.39
CA ALA A 43 4.85 41.49 28.53
C ALA A 43 4.03 41.63 29.83
N LEU A 44 2.78 42.13 29.75
CA LEU A 44 1.85 42.20 30.88
C LEU A 44 1.39 40.82 31.34
N ILE A 45 1.14 39.88 30.40
CA ILE A 45 0.81 38.50 30.75
C ILE A 45 2.00 37.82 31.41
N LEU A 46 3.23 38.03 30.91
CA LEU A 46 4.43 37.46 31.49
C LEU A 46 4.73 38.06 32.90
N THR A 47 4.50 39.37 33.10
CA THR A 47 4.65 39.98 34.42
C THR A 47 3.56 39.53 35.40
N LEU A 48 2.30 39.39 34.96
CA LEU A 48 1.25 38.82 35.76
C LEU A 48 1.55 37.37 36.16
N PHE A 49 2.08 36.57 35.23
CA PHE A 49 2.52 35.20 35.51
C PHE A 49 3.68 35.15 36.53
N PHE A 50 4.63 36.11 36.44
CA PHE A 50 5.73 36.24 37.40
C PHE A 50 5.25 36.75 38.77
N VAL A 51 4.31 37.68 38.83
CA VAL A 51 3.71 38.20 40.05
C VAL A 51 2.84 37.14 40.75
N PHE A 52 2.10 36.32 39.98
CA PHE A 52 1.37 35.20 40.57
C PHE A 52 2.33 34.15 41.16
N LYS A 53 3.46 33.90 40.48
CA LYS A 53 4.47 32.95 40.93
C LYS A 53 5.27 33.44 42.15
N LEU A 54 5.39 34.77 42.38
CA LEU A 54 6.05 35.36 43.53
C LEU A 54 5.15 35.55 44.75
N ASN A 55 3.84 35.49 44.60
CA ASN A 55 2.87 35.58 45.72
C ASN A 55 2.52 34.21 46.32
N GLU A 56 3.04 33.09 45.79
CA GLU A 56 2.86 31.74 46.35
C GLU A 56 3.92 31.38 47.41
N ASP A 57 4.94 32.27 47.67
CA ASP A 57 6.07 31.92 48.53
C ASP A 57 6.05 32.58 49.93
N GLU A 58 5.00 33.28 50.34
CA GLU A 58 4.91 33.76 51.72
C GLU A 58 3.52 33.45 52.34
N GLY A 59 3.51 32.44 53.22
CA GLY A 59 2.59 32.39 54.35
C GLY A 59 1.59 31.24 54.44
N LYS A 60 1.93 30.30 55.22
CA LYS A 60 1.22 29.66 56.34
C LYS A 60 1.42 28.15 56.37
N LYS A 61 2.04 27.71 57.45
CA LYS A 61 1.88 26.40 57.99
C LYS A 61 0.45 26.27 58.54
N ASP A 62 -0.37 25.48 57.88
CA ASP A 62 -1.55 24.82 58.46
C ASP A 62 -1.65 23.43 57.87
N GLU A 63 -1.65 22.45 58.71
CA GLU A 63 -1.86 21.04 58.43
C GLU A 63 -3.27 20.84 57.85
N SER A 64 -3.37 20.47 56.59
CA SER A 64 -4.57 19.95 55.97
C SER A 64 -4.20 18.83 54.97
N PRO A 65 -5.11 17.94 54.61
CA PRO A 65 -4.81 16.58 54.15
C PRO A 65 -3.91 16.60 52.92
N THR A 66 -2.89 15.76 52.94
CA THR A 66 -1.93 15.54 51.87
C THR A 66 -2.64 15.14 50.62
N ASP A 67 -2.91 16.10 49.70
CA ASP A 67 -3.10 15.81 48.29
C ASP A 67 -1.76 15.24 47.80
N ASN A 68 -1.66 13.92 47.81
CA ASN A 68 -0.54 13.22 47.21
C ASN A 68 -0.63 13.41 45.70
N PHE A 69 -0.09 14.52 45.19
CA PHE A 69 0.27 14.56 43.79
C PHE A 69 1.36 13.51 43.59
N PRO A 70 1.20 12.56 42.66
CA PRO A 70 2.20 11.54 42.40
C PRO A 70 3.54 12.20 42.06
N THR A 71 4.62 11.73 42.68
CA THR A 71 5.99 12.21 42.38
C THR A 71 6.35 11.89 40.93
N GLU A 72 7.32 12.60 40.32
CA GLU A 72 7.76 12.31 38.95
C GLU A 72 8.22 10.85 38.75
N GLU A 73 8.73 10.20 39.82
CA GLU A 73 9.05 8.77 39.83
C GLU A 73 7.81 7.87 39.76
N GLU A 74 6.68 8.31 40.32
CA GLU A 74 5.41 7.55 40.28
C GLU A 74 4.72 7.62 38.93
N LYS A 75 5.03 8.62 38.09
CA LYS A 75 4.49 8.79 36.75
C LYS A 75 5.18 7.95 35.68
N GLN A 76 6.29 7.28 36.00
CA GLN A 76 7.07 6.51 35.02
C GLN A 76 6.53 5.09 34.84
N ASN A 77 6.59 4.57 33.61
CA ASN A 77 6.11 3.23 33.24
C ASN A 77 4.61 3.02 33.47
N LEU A 78 3.82 4.01 33.11
CA LEU A 78 2.36 3.96 33.17
C LEU A 78 1.77 3.90 31.76
N ILE A 79 0.84 2.97 31.56
CA ILE A 79 0.03 2.83 30.37
C ILE A 79 -1.41 3.20 30.73
N ARG A 80 -2.05 4.08 29.95
CA ARG A 80 -3.48 4.35 30.07
C ARG A 80 -4.20 3.84 28.86
N ALA A 81 -5.24 3.05 29.06
CA ALA A 81 -6.02 2.43 28.01
C ALA A 81 -7.52 2.66 28.23
N LYS A 82 -8.27 2.90 27.17
CA LYS A 82 -9.71 3.07 27.21
C LYS A 82 -10.37 1.91 26.48
N TYR A 83 -11.30 1.25 27.14
CA TYR A 83 -12.03 0.08 26.68
C TYR A 83 -13.53 0.37 26.58
N SER A 84 -14.15 -0.06 25.49
CA SER A 84 -15.60 0.02 25.29
C SER A 84 -16.22 -1.36 25.46
N ILE A 85 -16.83 -1.58 26.60
CA ILE A 85 -17.42 -2.86 26.98
C ILE A 85 -18.92 -2.84 26.62
N GLN A 86 -19.33 -3.77 25.78
CA GLN A 86 -20.71 -3.83 25.27
C GLN A 86 -21.61 -4.78 26.09
N ASN A 87 -21.02 -5.78 26.75
CA ASN A 87 -21.73 -6.81 27.52
C ASN A 87 -21.00 -7.07 28.86
N GLU A 88 -21.71 -7.71 29.80
CA GLU A 88 -21.17 -8.17 31.08
C GLU A 88 -20.25 -9.39 30.91
N LEU A 89 -19.19 -9.25 30.12
CA LEU A 89 -18.27 -10.34 29.82
C LEU A 89 -16.90 -10.08 30.42
N THR A 90 -16.21 -11.14 30.77
CA THR A 90 -14.79 -11.10 31.06
C THR A 90 -14.04 -10.65 29.82
N GLN A 91 -13.17 -9.65 29.96
CA GLN A 91 -12.41 -9.07 28.86
C GLN A 91 -10.92 -9.23 29.10
N THR A 92 -10.23 -9.69 28.08
CA THR A 92 -8.77 -9.63 27.99
C THR A 92 -8.35 -8.19 27.81
N ILE A 93 -7.49 -7.68 28.67
CA ILE A 93 -7.02 -6.29 28.63
C ILE A 93 -5.55 -6.15 28.22
N PHE A 94 -4.80 -7.23 28.21
CA PHE A 94 -3.45 -7.36 27.66
C PHE A 94 -3.10 -8.83 27.50
N TYR A 95 -2.03 -9.12 26.75
CA TYR A 95 -1.60 -10.49 26.52
C TYR A 95 -0.96 -11.10 27.77
N TYR A 96 -1.23 -12.35 28.06
CA TYR A 96 -0.91 -13.02 29.34
C TYR A 96 0.58 -12.99 29.74
N THR A 97 1.50 -12.87 28.77
CA THR A 97 2.94 -12.81 29.03
C THR A 97 3.38 -11.56 29.81
N PHE A 98 2.55 -10.52 29.83
CA PHE A 98 2.86 -9.26 30.50
C PHE A 98 2.44 -9.21 31.95
N LYS A 99 1.75 -10.24 32.49
CA LYS A 99 1.25 -10.29 33.85
C LYS A 99 2.34 -10.05 34.88
N ASP A 100 3.51 -10.63 34.70
CA ASP A 100 4.63 -10.55 35.65
C ASP A 100 5.32 -9.17 35.69
N TYR A 101 5.07 -8.33 34.67
CA TYR A 101 5.58 -6.96 34.60
C TYR A 101 4.65 -5.93 35.24
N ILE A 102 3.47 -6.33 35.70
CA ILE A 102 2.46 -5.43 36.23
C ILE A 102 2.61 -5.28 37.72
N GLU A 103 2.86 -4.06 38.17
CA GLU A 103 2.88 -3.69 39.58
C GLU A 103 1.45 -3.48 40.09
N LYS A 104 0.64 -2.74 39.33
CA LYS A 104 -0.66 -2.28 39.78
C LYS A 104 -1.59 -2.01 38.59
N ILE A 105 -2.88 -2.29 38.80
CA ILE A 105 -3.93 -1.90 37.84
C ILE A 105 -5.02 -1.12 38.57
N LYS A 106 -5.50 -0.05 37.91
CA LYS A 106 -6.71 0.66 38.29
C LYS A 106 -7.72 0.66 37.17
N VAL A 107 -8.98 0.52 37.51
CA VAL A 107 -10.12 0.64 36.62
C VAL A 107 -10.99 1.79 37.11
N ASN A 108 -11.11 2.87 36.34
CA ASN A 108 -11.77 4.12 36.77
C ASN A 108 -11.31 4.56 38.15
N ASP A 109 -9.99 4.66 38.34
CA ASP A 109 -9.30 5.04 39.59
C ASP A 109 -9.42 4.05 40.76
N ILE A 110 -10.15 2.95 40.63
CA ILE A 110 -10.28 1.92 41.63
C ILE A 110 -9.24 0.83 41.40
N GLU A 111 -8.42 0.56 42.41
CA GLU A 111 -7.42 -0.50 42.37
C GLU A 111 -8.08 -1.88 42.26
N MET A 112 -7.60 -2.69 41.32
CA MET A 112 -8.12 -4.01 41.02
C MET A 112 -7.03 -5.07 41.13
N THR A 113 -7.40 -6.23 41.67
CA THR A 113 -6.54 -7.42 41.61
C THR A 113 -6.89 -8.21 40.37
N LEU A 114 -5.89 -8.47 39.52
CA LEU A 114 -6.08 -9.28 38.31
C LEU A 114 -6.23 -10.77 38.67
N ILE A 115 -7.18 -11.41 38.01
CA ILE A 115 -7.20 -12.85 37.89
C ILE A 115 -6.80 -13.17 36.46
N ASP A 116 -5.58 -13.67 36.28
CA ASP A 116 -4.91 -13.80 34.98
C ASP A 116 -4.73 -12.43 34.29
N ASN A 117 -5.05 -12.30 33.00
CA ASN A 117 -4.97 -11.05 32.20
C ASN A 117 -6.36 -10.48 31.88
N GLU A 118 -7.36 -10.86 32.66
CA GLU A 118 -8.77 -10.55 32.40
C GLU A 118 -9.39 -9.71 33.51
N ILE A 119 -10.31 -8.86 33.14
CA ILE A 119 -11.19 -8.14 34.08
C ILE A 119 -12.64 -8.48 33.75
N LYS A 120 -13.40 -8.79 34.81
CA LYS A 120 -14.85 -8.97 34.71
C LYS A 120 -15.56 -7.64 34.94
N PHE A 121 -16.27 -7.17 33.91
CA PHE A 121 -17.08 -5.97 33.97
C PHE A 121 -18.54 -6.33 34.23
N ASN A 122 -19.19 -5.59 35.14
CA ASN A 122 -20.58 -5.86 35.56
C ASN A 122 -21.61 -5.07 34.71
N LYS A 123 -21.17 -4.14 33.90
CA LYS A 123 -22.03 -3.31 33.06
C LYS A 123 -21.32 -2.99 31.75
N SER A 124 -22.10 -2.72 30.69
CA SER A 124 -21.60 -2.07 29.50
C SER A 124 -21.19 -0.63 29.81
N GLY A 125 -20.22 -0.11 29.10
CA GLY A 125 -19.71 1.24 29.27
C GLY A 125 -18.29 1.44 28.82
N ILE A 126 -17.79 2.66 28.98
CA ILE A 126 -16.39 3.00 28.72
C ILE A 126 -15.63 2.97 30.03
N TYR A 127 -14.51 2.29 30.02
CA TYR A 127 -13.63 2.13 31.20
C TYR A 127 -12.23 2.62 30.87
N THR A 128 -11.67 3.42 31.78
CA THR A 128 -10.26 3.80 31.74
C THR A 128 -9.48 2.85 32.63
N ILE A 129 -8.45 2.24 32.06
CA ILE A 129 -7.57 1.29 32.75
C ILE A 129 -6.17 1.89 32.79
N GLU A 130 -5.64 2.04 33.97
CA GLU A 130 -4.24 2.40 34.26
C GLU A 130 -3.45 1.15 34.61
N ILE A 131 -2.35 0.91 33.87
CA ILE A 131 -1.46 -0.24 34.08
C ILE A 131 -0.10 0.33 34.47
N LYS A 132 0.28 0.18 35.73
CA LYS A 132 1.61 0.51 36.23
C LYS A 132 2.52 -0.69 36.08
N LEU A 133 3.69 -0.50 35.49
CA LEU A 133 4.69 -1.54 35.33
C LEU A 133 5.76 -1.45 36.41
N ASN A 134 6.22 -2.61 36.87
CA ASN A 134 7.25 -2.75 37.88
C ASN A 134 8.68 -2.64 37.34
N THR A 135 8.84 -2.68 36.04
CA THR A 135 10.14 -2.64 35.37
C THR A 135 10.01 -2.03 33.97
N ASN A 136 11.15 -1.67 33.33
CA ASN A 136 11.19 -1.30 31.95
C ASN A 136 10.95 -2.53 31.08
N LEU A 137 10.15 -2.35 30.03
CA LEU A 137 9.97 -3.38 29.03
C LEU A 137 11.13 -3.35 28.01
N THR A 138 11.59 -4.50 27.60
CA THR A 138 12.55 -4.66 26.49
C THR A 138 11.84 -5.01 25.17
N ASN A 139 10.57 -5.37 25.23
CA ASN A 139 9.73 -5.57 24.05
C ASN A 139 8.25 -5.24 24.36
N LEU A 140 7.49 -4.97 23.31
CA LEU A 140 6.04 -4.77 23.35
C LEU A 140 5.30 -5.88 22.60
N ASP A 141 5.98 -7.00 22.31
CA ASP A 141 5.44 -8.06 21.46
C ASP A 141 4.12 -8.59 22.02
N SER A 142 3.08 -8.42 21.21
CA SER A 142 1.71 -8.86 21.52
C SER A 142 1.07 -8.18 22.76
N LEU A 143 1.56 -7.05 23.26
CA LEU A 143 1.07 -6.44 24.52
C LEU A 143 -0.46 -6.34 24.55
N PHE A 144 -1.10 -5.86 23.47
CA PHE A 144 -2.56 -5.75 23.35
C PHE A 144 -3.13 -6.69 22.28
N TYR A 145 -2.46 -7.81 22.03
CA TYR A 145 -2.88 -8.76 21.00
C TYR A 145 -4.34 -9.19 21.17
N HIS A 146 -5.16 -8.96 20.12
CA HIS A 146 -6.59 -9.25 20.10
C HIS A 146 -7.45 -8.57 21.19
N CYS A 147 -7.01 -7.45 21.77
CA CYS A 147 -7.83 -6.65 22.65
C CYS A 147 -8.92 -5.92 21.86
N HIS A 148 -9.96 -6.66 21.44
CA HIS A 148 -10.99 -6.15 20.51
C HIS A 148 -11.81 -4.99 21.05
N THR A 149 -11.90 -4.83 22.38
CA THR A 149 -12.67 -3.75 23.03
C THR A 149 -11.82 -2.52 23.37
N LEU A 150 -10.52 -2.54 23.08
CA LEU A 150 -9.61 -1.42 23.23
C LEU A 150 -9.93 -0.33 22.21
N GLU A 151 -10.20 0.90 22.63
CA GLU A 151 -10.49 2.06 21.78
C GLU A 151 -9.35 3.07 21.72
N GLU A 152 -8.70 3.34 22.84
CA GLU A 152 -7.60 4.30 22.92
C GLU A 152 -6.49 3.77 23.82
N VAL A 153 -5.26 4.11 23.52
CA VAL A 153 -4.11 3.81 24.38
C VAL A 153 -3.14 4.97 24.42
N ASP A 154 -2.62 5.27 25.59
CA ASP A 154 -1.60 6.28 25.84
C ASP A 154 -0.36 5.59 26.44
N LEU A 155 0.73 5.63 25.68
CA LEU A 155 2.04 5.10 26.03
C LEU A 155 3.05 6.22 26.35
N SER A 156 2.60 7.48 26.45
CA SER A 156 3.49 8.65 26.58
C SER A 156 4.34 8.63 27.85
N GLU A 157 3.91 7.94 28.89
CA GLU A 157 4.64 7.78 30.15
C GLU A 157 5.43 6.46 30.24
N LEU A 158 5.44 5.66 29.15
CA LEU A 158 6.20 4.42 29.08
C LEU A 158 7.68 4.72 28.81
N LYS A 159 8.59 4.08 29.55
CA LYS A 159 10.02 4.10 29.25
C LYS A 159 10.32 3.18 28.07
N THR A 160 10.75 3.74 26.95
CA THR A 160 10.86 3.03 25.67
C THR A 160 12.28 2.86 25.15
N CYS A 161 13.28 3.42 25.84
CA CYS A 161 14.68 3.41 25.36
C CYS A 161 15.31 2.01 25.20
N GLU A 162 14.76 1.00 25.85
CA GLU A 162 15.24 -0.39 25.81
C GLU A 162 14.39 -1.30 24.90
N ILE A 163 13.33 -0.77 24.25
CA ILE A 163 12.45 -1.56 23.39
C ILE A 163 13.18 -1.96 22.10
N ILE A 164 13.28 -3.26 21.86
CA ILE A 164 13.92 -3.86 20.69
C ILE A 164 12.94 -4.47 19.68
N SER A 165 11.70 -4.76 20.11
CA SER A 165 10.63 -5.33 19.30
C SER A 165 9.26 -4.83 19.74
N ALA A 166 8.38 -4.65 18.76
CA ALA A 166 6.98 -4.28 18.92
C ALA A 166 6.08 -5.11 17.98
N THR A 167 6.47 -6.37 17.75
CA THR A 167 5.72 -7.30 16.91
C THR A 167 4.33 -7.54 17.47
N ASP A 168 3.30 -7.50 16.62
CA ASP A 168 1.91 -7.80 16.99
C ASP A 168 1.35 -6.96 18.18
N THR A 169 1.98 -5.86 18.57
CA THR A 169 1.61 -5.09 19.80
C THR A 169 0.11 -4.80 19.87
N PHE A 170 -0.51 -4.36 18.77
CA PHE A 170 -1.95 -4.05 18.67
C PHE A 170 -2.66 -4.94 17.66
N ASN A 171 -2.04 -6.04 17.23
CA ASN A 171 -2.63 -6.91 16.22
C ASN A 171 -4.02 -7.39 16.65
N GLY A 172 -5.02 -7.18 15.79
CA GLY A 172 -6.40 -7.55 16.04
C GLY A 172 -7.17 -6.61 16.98
N CYS A 173 -6.63 -5.45 17.38
CA CYS A 173 -7.36 -4.43 18.13
C CYS A 173 -8.37 -3.72 17.23
N LYS A 174 -9.44 -4.40 16.83
CA LYS A 174 -10.38 -3.94 15.80
C LYS A 174 -11.04 -2.59 16.08
N ASN A 175 -11.27 -2.25 17.33
CA ASN A 175 -11.92 -1.02 17.75
C ASN A 175 -10.95 0.10 18.13
N LEU A 176 -9.63 -0.12 18.02
CA LEU A 176 -8.63 0.88 18.34
C LEU A 176 -8.70 2.06 17.39
N LYS A 177 -8.92 3.26 17.93
CA LYS A 177 -9.12 4.53 17.20
C LYS A 177 -7.95 5.48 17.37
N LYS A 178 -7.27 5.43 18.53
CA LYS A 178 -6.24 6.41 18.89
C LYS A 178 -5.12 5.78 19.69
N ILE A 179 -3.88 6.14 19.33
CA ILE A 179 -2.66 5.78 20.02
C ILE A 179 -1.86 7.04 20.27
N ILE A 180 -1.37 7.24 21.49
CA ILE A 180 -0.46 8.32 21.87
C ILE A 180 0.86 7.68 22.26
N PHE A 181 1.91 7.91 21.49
CA PHE A 181 3.24 7.36 21.76
C PHE A 181 4.13 8.29 22.60
N GLY A 182 3.81 9.60 22.65
CA GLY A 182 4.67 10.58 23.31
C GLY A 182 6.07 10.61 22.69
N ASN A 183 7.09 10.63 23.55
CA ASN A 183 8.50 10.56 23.13
C ASN A 183 8.95 9.08 23.10
N PHE A 184 8.56 8.37 22.07
CA PHE A 184 8.91 6.97 21.90
C PHE A 184 10.35 6.83 21.35
N GLU A 185 11.33 6.72 22.24
CA GLU A 185 12.77 6.68 21.90
C GLU A 185 13.33 5.25 21.80
N ALA A 186 12.63 4.33 21.13
CA ALA A 186 13.09 2.95 20.94
C ALA A 186 14.23 2.86 19.91
N LYS A 187 15.42 3.32 20.27
CA LYS A 187 16.60 3.40 19.38
C LYS A 187 17.07 2.03 18.85
N ASP A 188 16.79 0.97 19.60
CA ASP A 188 17.17 -0.39 19.26
C ASP A 188 16.04 -1.18 18.59
N LEU A 189 14.92 -0.55 18.32
CA LEU A 189 13.75 -1.17 17.67
C LEU A 189 14.14 -1.74 16.32
N SER A 190 14.02 -3.07 16.19
CA SER A 190 14.41 -3.80 15.00
C SER A 190 13.25 -4.48 14.28
N ASN A 191 12.11 -4.67 14.98
CA ASN A 191 10.96 -5.39 14.45
C ASN A 191 9.65 -4.69 14.85
N MET A 192 8.83 -4.38 13.85
CA MET A 192 7.46 -3.83 14.00
C MET A 192 6.45 -4.66 13.17
N ALA A 193 6.76 -5.92 12.88
CA ALA A 193 5.88 -6.76 12.08
C ALA A 193 4.48 -6.82 12.71
N ASN A 194 3.45 -6.61 11.90
CA ASN A 194 2.04 -6.63 12.28
C ASN A 194 1.64 -5.70 13.45
N MET A 195 2.44 -4.72 13.82
CA MET A 195 2.20 -3.92 15.03
C MET A 195 0.77 -3.34 15.08
N PHE A 196 0.21 -2.91 13.96
CA PHE A 196 -1.17 -2.38 13.85
C PHE A 196 -2.08 -3.27 12.99
N SER A 197 -1.66 -4.49 12.69
CA SER A 197 -2.43 -5.41 11.85
C SER A 197 -3.85 -5.60 12.41
N GLY A 198 -4.87 -5.47 11.56
CA GLY A 198 -6.28 -5.64 11.97
C GLY A 198 -6.83 -4.56 12.88
N CYS A 199 -6.18 -3.39 13.01
CA CYS A 199 -6.75 -2.22 13.68
C CYS A 199 -7.76 -1.53 12.74
N GLU A 200 -8.92 -2.16 12.55
CA GLU A 200 -9.90 -1.81 11.53
C GLU A 200 -10.43 -0.36 11.65
N LYS A 201 -10.54 0.16 12.90
CA LYS A 201 -11.06 1.52 13.21
C LYS A 201 -9.99 2.60 13.30
N LEU A 202 -8.73 2.26 13.14
CA LEU A 202 -7.63 3.21 13.21
C LEU A 202 -7.61 4.07 11.94
N SER A 203 -7.96 5.35 12.07
CA SER A 203 -8.10 6.26 10.93
C SER A 203 -6.83 7.05 10.63
N GLU A 204 -5.98 7.23 11.62
CA GLU A 204 -4.68 7.92 11.51
C GLU A 204 -3.66 7.32 12.48
N VAL A 205 -2.40 7.36 12.08
CA VAL A 205 -1.27 6.91 12.91
C VAL A 205 -0.16 7.95 12.82
N ASN A 206 0.36 8.31 14.00
CA ASN A 206 1.52 9.19 14.11
C ASN A 206 2.69 8.40 14.72
N ILE A 207 3.70 8.09 13.91
CA ILE A 207 4.91 7.38 14.30
C ILE A 207 6.17 8.24 14.10
N ASN A 208 6.00 9.55 14.03
CA ASN A 208 7.08 10.49 13.74
C ASN A 208 8.15 10.60 14.84
N SER A 209 7.83 10.21 16.07
CA SER A 209 8.76 10.26 17.21
C SER A 209 9.66 9.04 17.34
N PHE A 210 9.42 7.99 16.52
CA PHE A 210 10.21 6.77 16.59
C PHE A 210 11.58 6.96 15.93
N LYS A 211 12.61 6.38 16.54
CA LYS A 211 13.96 6.30 15.94
C LYS A 211 14.18 4.89 15.42
N TYR A 212 14.46 4.78 14.13
CA TYR A 212 14.38 3.50 13.39
C TYR A 212 15.72 3.01 12.85
N ASP A 213 16.84 3.39 13.44
CA ASP A 213 18.17 3.10 12.88
C ASP A 213 18.48 1.60 12.75
N LYS A 214 17.76 0.74 13.48
CA LYS A 214 17.96 -0.71 13.46
C LYS A 214 16.78 -1.49 12.86
N LEU A 215 15.75 -0.82 12.38
CA LEU A 215 14.53 -1.44 11.87
C LEU A 215 14.83 -2.32 10.65
N LYS A 216 14.39 -3.58 10.69
CA LYS A 216 14.61 -4.60 9.65
C LYS A 216 13.33 -5.20 9.10
N ASP A 217 12.28 -5.30 9.91
CA ASP A 217 11.03 -5.95 9.54
C ASP A 217 9.83 -5.07 9.85
N ILE A 218 9.03 -4.79 8.83
CA ILE A 218 7.75 -4.09 8.90
C ILE A 218 6.65 -4.87 8.15
N TYR A 219 6.81 -6.20 8.06
CA TYR A 219 5.80 -7.08 7.49
C TYR A 219 4.42 -6.77 8.07
N GLY A 220 3.44 -6.51 7.20
CA GLY A 220 2.06 -6.31 7.61
C GLY A 220 1.82 -5.20 8.65
N LEU A 221 2.73 -4.22 8.78
CA LEU A 221 2.66 -3.18 9.84
C LEU A 221 1.27 -2.54 9.94
N PHE A 222 0.60 -2.27 8.80
CA PHE A 222 -0.76 -1.72 8.71
C PHE A 222 -1.74 -2.68 8.02
N TYR A 223 -1.46 -3.97 8.03
CA TYR A 223 -2.31 -4.97 7.38
C TYR A 223 -3.75 -4.90 7.90
N ASN A 224 -4.74 -4.81 7.00
CA ASN A 224 -6.18 -4.69 7.33
C ASN A 224 -6.56 -3.50 8.25
N CYS A 225 -5.80 -2.41 8.22
CA CYS A 225 -6.24 -1.13 8.80
C CYS A 225 -7.26 -0.47 7.85
N SER A 226 -8.47 -1.01 7.79
CA SER A 226 -9.45 -0.71 6.72
C SER A 226 -9.96 0.74 6.73
N GLU A 227 -10.00 1.42 7.87
CA GLU A 227 -10.39 2.84 7.99
C GLU A 227 -9.19 3.81 7.95
N LEU A 228 -7.96 3.33 7.78
CA LEU A 228 -6.75 4.15 7.76
C LEU A 228 -6.74 5.11 6.55
N LYS A 229 -6.62 6.42 6.84
CA LYS A 229 -6.64 7.51 5.85
C LYS A 229 -5.31 8.23 5.76
N GLN A 230 -4.60 8.33 6.88
CA GLN A 230 -3.38 9.11 7.00
C GLN A 230 -2.36 8.45 7.92
N ILE A 231 -1.08 8.52 7.51
CA ILE A 231 0.07 8.09 8.31
C ILE A 231 1.07 9.25 8.34
N ASN A 232 1.47 9.64 9.53
CA ASN A 232 2.57 10.59 9.71
C ASN A 232 3.85 9.80 10.00
N PHE A 233 4.67 9.62 8.97
CA PHE A 233 5.93 8.87 9.06
C PHE A 233 7.06 9.65 9.76
N GLY A 234 7.04 11.01 9.69
CA GLY A 234 8.15 11.80 10.21
C GLY A 234 9.49 11.33 9.65
N GLU A 235 10.42 10.99 10.55
CA GLU A 235 11.77 10.49 10.25
C GLU A 235 11.80 8.94 10.15
N PHE A 236 10.76 8.32 9.61
CA PHE A 236 10.65 6.85 9.48
C PHE A 236 11.75 6.28 8.57
N ASN A 237 12.87 5.90 9.17
CA ASN A 237 14.04 5.38 8.47
C ASN A 237 13.90 3.89 8.18
N THR A 238 13.71 3.55 6.91
CA THR A 238 13.57 2.16 6.45
C THR A 238 14.82 1.61 5.76
N LYS A 239 15.97 2.31 5.87
CA LYS A 239 17.22 1.94 5.20
C LYS A 239 17.64 0.48 5.41
N ASN A 240 17.41 -0.08 6.58
CA ASN A 240 17.81 -1.47 6.90
C ASN A 240 16.67 -2.48 6.75
N VAL A 241 15.49 -2.04 6.30
CA VAL A 241 14.32 -2.91 6.13
C VAL A 241 14.53 -3.85 4.95
N ILE A 242 14.28 -5.14 5.19
CA ILE A 242 14.37 -6.21 4.19
C ILE A 242 13.01 -6.77 3.78
N ASN A 243 11.98 -6.60 4.62
CA ASN A 243 10.63 -7.13 4.39
C ASN A 243 9.58 -6.03 4.54
N MET A 244 8.93 -5.67 3.42
CA MET A 244 7.81 -4.73 3.35
C MET A 244 6.51 -5.41 2.86
N SER A 245 6.49 -6.74 2.85
CA SER A 245 5.35 -7.50 2.37
C SER A 245 4.11 -7.18 3.23
N LYS A 246 2.95 -7.02 2.57
CA LYS A 246 1.66 -6.64 3.17
C LYS A 246 1.62 -5.31 3.95
N LEU A 247 2.64 -4.44 3.81
CA LEU A 247 2.77 -3.22 4.62
C LEU A 247 1.48 -2.40 4.72
N PHE A 248 0.75 -2.21 3.61
CA PHE A 248 -0.53 -1.48 3.53
C PHE A 248 -1.67 -2.36 3.01
N SER A 249 -1.49 -3.67 2.94
CA SER A 249 -2.52 -4.56 2.41
C SER A 249 -3.81 -4.44 3.22
N GLY A 250 -4.95 -4.24 2.55
CA GLY A 250 -6.24 -4.06 3.20
C GLY A 250 -6.51 -2.66 3.76
N CYS A 251 -5.65 -1.65 3.53
CA CYS A 251 -5.91 -0.26 3.87
C CYS A 251 -6.94 0.35 2.91
N ALA A 252 -8.18 -0.14 2.96
CA ALA A 252 -9.21 0.15 1.97
C ALA A 252 -9.62 1.62 1.88
N SER A 253 -9.49 2.40 2.97
CA SER A 253 -9.84 3.83 3.01
C SER A 253 -8.72 4.76 2.54
N LEU A 254 -7.52 4.23 2.28
CA LEU A 254 -6.36 5.02 1.87
C LEU A 254 -6.54 5.50 0.43
N LYS A 255 -6.67 6.83 0.23
CA LYS A 255 -6.86 7.43 -1.11
C LYS A 255 -5.55 7.82 -1.78
N GLN A 256 -4.57 8.18 -0.99
CA GLN A 256 -3.22 8.54 -1.43
C GLN A 256 -2.23 8.28 -0.29
N ILE A 257 -0.98 8.08 -0.64
CA ILE A 257 0.12 7.95 0.31
C ILE A 257 1.36 8.63 -0.28
N ASN A 258 1.97 9.53 0.51
CA ASN A 258 3.09 10.37 0.05
C ASN A 258 4.43 9.81 0.54
N LEU A 259 4.79 8.61 0.12
CA LEU A 259 6.07 7.98 0.50
C LEU A 259 7.29 8.75 -0.02
N ASN A 260 7.14 9.52 -1.11
CA ASN A 260 8.21 10.36 -1.65
C ASN A 260 8.58 11.56 -0.77
N GLN A 261 7.70 11.98 0.13
CA GLN A 261 7.96 13.08 1.07
C GLN A 261 8.65 12.60 2.35
N ALA A 262 8.56 11.32 2.66
CA ALA A 262 9.28 10.70 3.76
C ALA A 262 10.75 10.48 3.31
N GLN A 263 11.64 11.44 3.60
CA GLN A 263 13.03 11.46 3.10
C GLN A 263 13.80 10.19 3.44
N ASP A 264 13.46 9.55 4.54
CA ASP A 264 14.12 8.36 5.07
C ASP A 264 13.39 7.04 4.72
N PHE A 265 12.29 7.11 3.95
CA PHE A 265 11.64 5.92 3.42
C PHE A 265 12.46 5.35 2.25
N LYS A 266 13.36 4.45 2.56
CA LYS A 266 14.32 3.81 1.64
C LYS A 266 13.94 2.35 1.38
N THR A 267 14.29 1.86 0.21
CA THR A 267 13.94 0.49 -0.21
C THR A 267 15.12 -0.31 -0.76
N GLU A 268 16.34 0.25 -0.73
CA GLU A 268 17.54 -0.34 -1.32
C GLU A 268 17.97 -1.71 -0.74
N ASN A 269 17.40 -2.13 0.39
CA ASN A 269 17.68 -3.42 1.01
C ASN A 269 16.46 -4.37 1.01
N VAL A 270 15.33 -3.92 0.47
CA VAL A 270 14.09 -4.71 0.47
C VAL A 270 14.18 -5.87 -0.51
N ILE A 271 13.81 -7.05 -0.04
CA ILE A 271 13.77 -8.31 -0.79
C ILE A 271 12.33 -8.68 -1.14
N ASP A 272 11.37 -8.40 -0.25
CA ASP A 272 9.97 -8.76 -0.41
C ASP A 272 9.05 -7.54 -0.33
N MET A 273 8.34 -7.26 -1.45
CA MET A 273 7.30 -6.25 -1.58
C MET A 273 5.93 -6.86 -1.94
N SER A 274 5.81 -8.19 -1.79
CA SER A 274 4.56 -8.89 -2.14
C SER A 274 3.37 -8.35 -1.33
N TYR A 275 2.21 -8.23 -1.97
CA TYR A 275 0.96 -7.77 -1.34
C TYR A 275 1.02 -6.34 -0.75
N MET A 276 2.05 -5.53 -1.04
CA MET A 276 2.30 -4.28 -0.30
C MET A 276 1.10 -3.32 -0.29
N PHE A 277 0.38 -3.20 -1.39
CA PHE A 277 -0.82 -2.35 -1.53
C PHE A 277 -2.08 -3.17 -1.88
N GLN A 278 -2.04 -4.48 -1.70
CA GLN A 278 -3.18 -5.34 -1.99
C GLN A 278 -4.45 -4.85 -1.26
N TYR A 279 -5.61 -4.87 -1.93
CA TYR A 279 -6.89 -4.38 -1.39
C TYR A 279 -6.91 -2.92 -0.93
N CYS A 280 -5.97 -2.09 -1.37
CA CYS A 280 -6.08 -0.63 -1.21
C CYS A 280 -7.13 -0.06 -2.18
N LYS A 281 -8.40 -0.43 -1.97
CA LYS A 281 -9.48 -0.24 -2.94
C LYS A 281 -9.73 1.21 -3.35
N ASN A 282 -9.51 2.16 -2.44
CA ASN A 282 -9.74 3.59 -2.70
C ASN A 282 -8.48 4.35 -3.14
N LEU A 283 -7.33 3.66 -3.30
CA LEU A 283 -6.09 4.29 -3.73
C LEU A 283 -6.21 4.74 -5.19
N GLU A 284 -6.13 6.05 -5.44
CA GLU A 284 -6.32 6.62 -6.79
C GLU A 284 -5.00 6.95 -7.48
N ASN A 285 -4.03 7.46 -6.72
CA ASN A 285 -2.75 7.91 -7.24
C ASN A 285 -1.62 7.37 -6.37
N LEU A 286 -0.60 6.80 -7.00
CA LEU A 286 0.55 6.26 -6.29
C LEU A 286 1.84 6.56 -7.06
N ASN A 287 2.76 7.26 -6.40
CA ASN A 287 4.08 7.54 -6.95
C ASN A 287 5.16 6.83 -6.13
N LEU A 288 5.83 5.86 -6.76
CA LEU A 288 6.90 5.07 -6.18
C LEU A 288 8.24 5.26 -6.91
N ASN A 289 8.41 6.37 -7.64
CA ASN A 289 9.64 6.65 -8.41
C ASN A 289 10.90 6.86 -7.53
N ASN A 290 10.77 6.93 -6.21
CA ASN A 290 11.90 6.93 -5.27
C ASN A 290 12.29 5.52 -4.78
N PHE A 291 11.53 4.49 -5.17
CA PHE A 291 11.84 3.13 -4.75
C PHE A 291 13.03 2.56 -5.53
N ASP A 292 14.02 2.06 -4.83
CA ASP A 292 15.04 1.18 -5.36
C ASP A 292 14.57 -0.27 -5.15
N THR A 293 14.26 -0.95 -6.25
CA THR A 293 13.78 -2.33 -6.22
C THR A 293 14.84 -3.33 -6.71
N SER A 294 16.10 -2.91 -6.77
CA SER A 294 17.19 -3.70 -7.35
C SER A 294 17.47 -5.03 -6.64
N LYS A 295 17.05 -5.18 -5.38
CA LYS A 295 17.17 -6.43 -4.60
C LYS A 295 15.86 -7.19 -4.45
N VAL A 296 14.76 -6.66 -4.95
CA VAL A 296 13.45 -7.29 -4.77
C VAL A 296 13.34 -8.57 -5.60
N ILE A 297 12.87 -9.64 -4.94
CA ILE A 297 12.63 -10.95 -5.54
C ILE A 297 11.12 -11.20 -5.70
N HIS A 298 10.29 -10.71 -4.75
CA HIS A 298 8.85 -10.96 -4.75
C HIS A 298 8.05 -9.66 -4.91
N MET A 299 7.24 -9.58 -5.97
CA MET A 299 6.31 -8.48 -6.27
C MET A 299 4.88 -8.98 -6.54
N ASN A 300 4.61 -10.24 -6.24
CA ASN A 300 3.29 -10.81 -6.47
C ASN A 300 2.21 -10.07 -5.65
N ASN A 301 1.03 -9.91 -6.25
CA ASN A 301 -0.13 -9.22 -5.65
C ASN A 301 0.15 -7.76 -5.19
N MET A 302 1.24 -7.13 -5.62
CA MET A 302 1.65 -5.84 -5.05
C MET A 302 0.56 -4.77 -5.15
N PHE A 303 -0.21 -4.76 -6.23
CA PHE A 303 -1.32 -3.83 -6.48
C PHE A 303 -2.66 -4.54 -6.70
N ASP A 304 -2.75 -5.84 -6.34
CA ASP A 304 -3.99 -6.61 -6.50
C ASP A 304 -5.15 -5.91 -5.80
N SER A 305 -6.27 -5.79 -6.50
CA SER A 305 -7.51 -5.17 -6.00
C SER A 305 -7.35 -3.69 -5.58
N CYS A 306 -6.41 -2.96 -6.19
CA CYS A 306 -6.38 -1.51 -6.17
C CYS A 306 -7.43 -0.97 -7.16
N GLU A 307 -8.71 -1.20 -6.86
CA GLU A 307 -9.83 -1.01 -7.80
C GLU A 307 -9.94 0.41 -8.36
N ASN A 308 -9.56 1.44 -7.61
CA ASN A 308 -9.64 2.85 -8.01
C ASN A 308 -8.31 3.44 -8.52
N LEU A 309 -7.26 2.63 -8.66
CA LEU A 309 -5.95 3.11 -9.08
C LEU A 309 -5.99 3.56 -10.55
N LYS A 310 -5.71 4.86 -10.77
CA LYS A 310 -5.71 5.52 -12.08
C LYS A 310 -4.30 5.88 -12.53
N ASN A 311 -3.51 6.42 -11.61
CA ASN A 311 -2.17 6.93 -11.87
C ASN A 311 -1.15 6.19 -11.01
N LEU A 312 -0.36 5.34 -11.65
CA LEU A 312 0.74 4.61 -11.03
C LEU A 312 2.07 5.02 -11.64
N GLN A 313 2.99 5.50 -10.82
CA GLN A 313 4.34 5.88 -11.26
C GLN A 313 5.36 4.92 -10.63
N ILE A 314 5.94 4.07 -11.47
CA ILE A 314 6.91 3.01 -11.10
C ILE A 314 8.11 2.97 -12.07
N ASN A 315 8.44 4.12 -12.67
CA ASN A 315 9.48 4.21 -13.70
C ASN A 315 10.89 3.89 -13.19
N SER A 316 11.12 3.95 -11.86
CA SER A 316 12.39 3.58 -11.22
C SER A 316 12.53 2.09 -10.95
N PHE A 317 11.48 1.29 -11.13
CA PHE A 317 11.53 -0.12 -10.77
C PHE A 317 12.58 -0.88 -11.58
N ASN A 318 13.50 -1.50 -10.89
CA ASN A 318 14.45 -2.47 -11.44
C ASN A 318 13.96 -3.88 -11.07
N THR A 319 13.47 -4.61 -12.05
CA THR A 319 12.85 -5.92 -11.83
C THR A 319 13.76 -7.10 -12.19
N LYS A 320 15.05 -6.83 -12.43
CA LYS A 320 16.00 -7.86 -12.89
C LYS A 320 16.06 -9.10 -11.97
N ASN A 321 15.88 -8.93 -10.67
CA ASN A 321 15.94 -10.03 -9.71
C ASN A 321 14.56 -10.60 -9.34
N VAL A 322 13.49 -10.07 -9.92
CA VAL A 322 12.11 -10.50 -9.59
C VAL A 322 11.85 -11.87 -10.23
N GLU A 323 11.41 -12.82 -9.40
CA GLU A 323 11.05 -14.17 -9.80
C GLU A 323 9.53 -14.37 -9.89
N ASN A 324 8.75 -13.57 -9.17
CA ASN A 324 7.30 -13.78 -9.08
C ASN A 324 6.54 -12.45 -9.27
N MET A 325 5.65 -12.43 -10.29
CA MET A 325 4.77 -11.31 -10.64
C MET A 325 3.29 -11.72 -10.72
N PHE A 326 2.93 -12.90 -10.16
CA PHE A 326 1.56 -13.37 -10.25
C PHE A 326 0.60 -12.38 -9.57
N TYR A 327 -0.55 -12.13 -10.21
CA TYR A 327 -1.58 -11.20 -9.74
C TYR A 327 -1.13 -9.77 -9.46
N MET A 328 0.03 -9.32 -10.00
CA MET A 328 0.63 -8.03 -9.61
C MET A 328 -0.33 -6.84 -9.77
N PHE A 329 -1.14 -6.82 -10.83
CA PHE A 329 -2.10 -5.75 -11.13
C PHE A 329 -3.56 -6.25 -11.21
N THR A 330 -3.84 -7.44 -10.72
CA THR A 330 -5.20 -8.02 -10.75
C THR A 330 -6.21 -7.03 -10.18
N LYS A 331 -7.38 -6.90 -10.83
CA LYS A 331 -8.49 -6.03 -10.42
C LYS A 331 -8.13 -4.54 -10.27
N CYS A 332 -7.10 -4.05 -10.95
CA CYS A 332 -6.88 -2.61 -11.12
C CYS A 332 -7.90 -2.04 -12.12
N THR A 333 -9.19 -2.06 -11.74
CA THR A 333 -10.31 -1.84 -12.66
C THR A 333 -10.38 -0.42 -13.25
N LYS A 334 -9.74 0.57 -12.64
CA LYS A 334 -9.68 1.96 -13.14
C LYS A 334 -8.40 2.29 -13.92
N LEU A 335 -7.46 1.36 -13.99
CA LEU A 335 -6.22 1.56 -14.74
C LEU A 335 -6.53 1.47 -16.25
N GLU A 336 -6.30 2.55 -17.00
CA GLU A 336 -6.60 2.61 -18.43
C GLU A 336 -5.40 2.24 -19.31
N SER A 337 -4.19 2.48 -18.84
CA SER A 337 -2.95 2.13 -19.56
C SER A 337 -1.77 1.96 -18.60
N ILE A 338 -0.80 1.15 -19.00
CA ILE A 338 0.46 0.97 -18.28
C ILE A 338 1.61 0.75 -19.27
N ASP A 339 2.77 1.35 -18.97
CA ASP A 339 4.02 1.13 -19.72
C ASP A 339 5.04 0.44 -18.82
N LEU A 340 5.34 -0.82 -19.11
CA LEU A 340 6.28 -1.67 -18.38
C LEU A 340 7.50 -2.05 -19.23
N ASN A 341 7.79 -1.31 -20.30
CA ASN A 341 8.94 -1.61 -21.17
C ASN A 341 10.30 -1.48 -20.47
N HIS A 342 10.35 -0.88 -19.27
CA HIS A 342 11.54 -0.83 -18.45
C HIS A 342 11.71 -2.07 -17.51
N PHE A 343 10.70 -2.94 -17.43
CA PHE A 343 10.79 -4.18 -16.65
C PHE A 343 11.71 -5.20 -17.33
N ASP A 344 12.71 -5.70 -16.61
CA ASP A 344 13.49 -6.87 -17.01
C ASP A 344 12.87 -8.11 -16.35
N THR A 345 12.26 -8.97 -17.15
CA THR A 345 11.51 -10.14 -16.69
C THR A 345 12.27 -11.46 -16.91
N ILE A 346 13.60 -11.39 -17.12
CA ILE A 346 14.43 -12.56 -17.49
C ILE A 346 14.38 -13.69 -16.45
N ASN A 347 14.18 -13.36 -15.17
CA ASN A 347 14.14 -14.31 -14.07
C ASN A 347 12.72 -14.66 -13.61
N VAL A 348 11.68 -14.06 -14.22
CA VAL A 348 10.30 -14.31 -13.81
C VAL A 348 9.85 -15.70 -14.24
N ILE A 349 9.32 -16.48 -13.29
CA ILE A 349 8.85 -17.85 -13.50
C ILE A 349 7.32 -17.96 -13.49
N ASP A 350 6.62 -16.96 -12.94
CA ASP A 350 5.16 -16.97 -12.80
C ASP A 350 4.57 -15.59 -13.10
N MET A 351 3.66 -15.54 -14.10
CA MET A 351 2.91 -14.36 -14.52
C MET A 351 1.39 -14.59 -14.47
N PHE A 352 0.95 -15.63 -13.74
CA PHE A 352 -0.47 -15.96 -13.67
C PHE A 352 -1.31 -14.76 -13.22
N GLY A 353 -2.35 -14.44 -13.99
CA GLY A 353 -3.31 -13.39 -13.68
C GLY A 353 -2.74 -11.98 -13.53
N MET A 354 -1.54 -11.68 -14.08
CA MET A 354 -0.85 -10.40 -13.84
C MET A 354 -1.74 -9.17 -14.08
N PHE A 355 -2.62 -9.20 -15.08
CA PHE A 355 -3.58 -8.12 -15.40
C PHE A 355 -5.04 -8.60 -15.33
N LYS A 356 -5.31 -9.75 -14.70
CA LYS A 356 -6.66 -10.29 -14.59
C LYS A 356 -7.64 -9.23 -14.05
N ASP A 357 -8.83 -9.17 -14.62
CA ASP A 357 -9.90 -8.24 -14.22
C ASP A 357 -9.54 -6.73 -14.33
N CYS A 358 -8.52 -6.36 -15.09
CA CYS A 358 -8.25 -4.96 -15.43
C CYS A 358 -9.24 -4.48 -16.52
N THR A 359 -10.52 -4.39 -16.15
CA THR A 359 -11.63 -4.24 -17.11
C THR A 359 -11.59 -2.98 -17.95
N ASN A 360 -10.93 -1.90 -17.50
CA ASN A 360 -10.83 -0.64 -18.26
C ASN A 360 -9.49 -0.46 -19.00
N ILE A 361 -8.57 -1.41 -18.88
CA ILE A 361 -7.28 -1.28 -19.53
C ILE A 361 -7.42 -1.36 -21.04
N LYS A 362 -6.83 -0.37 -21.75
CA LYS A 362 -6.86 -0.24 -23.22
C LYS A 362 -5.51 -0.52 -23.85
N ASN A 363 -4.43 -0.17 -23.14
CA ASN A 363 -3.06 -0.28 -23.63
C ASN A 363 -2.15 -0.84 -22.53
N ILE A 364 -1.44 -1.90 -22.86
CA ILE A 364 -0.38 -2.49 -22.04
C ILE A 364 0.88 -2.54 -22.90
N LYS A 365 1.95 -1.86 -22.48
CA LYS A 365 3.25 -1.91 -23.17
C LYS A 365 4.19 -2.84 -22.42
N ILE A 366 4.47 -3.97 -23.01
CA ILE A 366 5.31 -5.08 -22.49
C ILE A 366 6.21 -5.65 -23.59
N ASP A 367 6.55 -4.84 -24.57
CA ASP A 367 7.36 -5.27 -25.75
C ASP A 367 8.77 -5.75 -25.33
N SER A 368 9.27 -5.34 -24.17
CA SER A 368 10.57 -5.73 -23.62
C SER A 368 10.56 -7.04 -22.84
N PHE A 369 9.39 -7.59 -22.53
CA PHE A 369 9.29 -8.77 -21.65
C PHE A 369 10.05 -9.97 -22.22
N LYS A 370 10.83 -10.59 -21.34
CA LYS A 370 11.57 -11.83 -21.60
C LYS A 370 10.90 -12.94 -20.80
N THR A 371 10.30 -13.89 -21.49
CA THR A 371 9.42 -14.88 -20.86
C THR A 371 9.96 -16.31 -20.91
N SER A 372 11.25 -16.48 -21.24
CA SER A 372 11.84 -17.80 -21.44
C SER A 372 11.87 -18.69 -20.19
N GLN A 373 11.72 -18.13 -18.99
CA GLN A 373 11.65 -18.90 -17.74
C GLN A 373 10.23 -19.12 -17.25
N VAL A 374 9.24 -18.42 -17.85
CA VAL A 374 7.84 -18.47 -17.38
C VAL A 374 7.23 -19.84 -17.65
N LYS A 375 6.58 -20.39 -16.62
CA LYS A 375 5.86 -21.66 -16.66
C LYS A 375 4.36 -21.49 -16.70
N ASP A 376 3.84 -20.45 -16.06
CA ASP A 376 2.42 -20.17 -16.01
C ASP A 376 2.10 -18.76 -16.48
N MET A 377 1.25 -18.65 -17.52
CA MET A 377 0.68 -17.43 -18.07
C MET A 377 -0.85 -17.46 -18.01
N GLY A 378 -1.44 -18.37 -17.22
CA GLY A 378 -2.88 -18.47 -17.10
C GLY A 378 -3.50 -17.16 -16.66
N GLU A 379 -4.66 -16.83 -17.19
CA GLU A 379 -5.45 -15.63 -16.88
C GLU A 379 -4.67 -14.30 -16.98
N MET A 380 -3.47 -14.27 -17.60
CA MET A 380 -2.59 -13.07 -17.59
C MET A 380 -3.32 -11.81 -18.06
N PHE A 381 -4.23 -11.92 -19.03
CA PHE A 381 -5.08 -10.84 -19.52
C PHE A 381 -6.58 -11.16 -19.36
N GLY A 382 -6.92 -12.15 -18.54
CA GLY A 382 -8.30 -12.57 -18.32
C GLY A 382 -9.19 -11.43 -17.89
N ASN A 383 -10.34 -11.25 -18.56
CA ASN A 383 -11.30 -10.16 -18.35
C ASN A 383 -10.70 -8.73 -18.51
N CYS A 384 -9.69 -8.57 -19.37
CA CYS A 384 -9.28 -7.24 -19.85
C CYS A 384 -10.28 -6.76 -20.92
N ALA A 385 -11.53 -6.52 -20.51
CA ALA A 385 -12.68 -6.33 -21.39
C ALA A 385 -12.55 -5.16 -22.38
N ASN A 386 -11.72 -4.15 -22.07
CA ASN A 386 -11.46 -2.98 -22.94
C ASN A 386 -10.16 -3.07 -23.75
N LEU A 387 -9.40 -4.17 -23.64
CA LEU A 387 -8.17 -4.37 -24.39
C LEU A 387 -8.48 -4.66 -25.86
N ASN A 388 -8.08 -3.75 -26.78
CA ASN A 388 -8.37 -3.89 -28.20
C ASN A 388 -7.32 -4.73 -28.93
N SER A 389 -6.08 -4.62 -28.53
CA SER A 389 -4.92 -5.33 -29.10
C SER A 389 -3.79 -5.42 -28.07
N ILE A 390 -2.91 -6.37 -28.25
CA ILE A 390 -1.71 -6.56 -27.44
C ILE A 390 -0.55 -7.02 -28.32
N ASN A 391 0.64 -6.46 -28.08
CA ASN A 391 1.86 -6.90 -28.74
C ASN A 391 2.67 -7.81 -27.81
N ILE A 392 2.66 -9.10 -28.10
CA ILE A 392 3.37 -10.16 -27.36
C ILE A 392 4.20 -11.04 -28.29
N LEU A 393 4.57 -10.52 -29.47
CA LEU A 393 5.37 -11.26 -30.43
C LEU A 393 6.76 -11.66 -29.90
N ASN A 394 7.27 -10.95 -28.88
CA ASN A 394 8.57 -11.24 -28.26
C ASN A 394 8.50 -12.29 -27.15
N PHE A 395 7.32 -12.79 -26.82
CA PHE A 395 7.18 -13.81 -25.77
C PHE A 395 7.79 -15.14 -26.24
N ASP A 396 8.73 -15.66 -25.47
CA ASP A 396 9.21 -17.04 -25.60
C ASP A 396 8.40 -17.92 -24.64
N VAL A 397 7.58 -18.79 -25.20
CA VAL A 397 6.64 -19.62 -24.45
C VAL A 397 7.03 -21.12 -24.41
N LYS A 398 8.27 -21.43 -24.81
CA LYS A 398 8.75 -22.83 -24.90
C LYS A 398 8.68 -23.59 -23.58
N ASN A 399 8.73 -22.88 -22.46
CA ASN A 399 8.67 -23.48 -21.13
C ASN A 399 7.31 -23.33 -20.47
N VAL A 400 6.33 -22.71 -21.12
CA VAL A 400 4.99 -22.53 -20.56
C VAL A 400 4.22 -23.83 -20.56
N GLU A 401 3.69 -24.18 -19.41
CA GLU A 401 2.89 -25.39 -19.15
C GLU A 401 1.39 -25.09 -19.07
N SER A 402 1.02 -23.86 -18.64
CA SER A 402 -0.38 -23.40 -18.53
C SER A 402 -0.59 -22.01 -19.14
N MET A 403 -1.67 -21.90 -19.93
CA MET A 403 -2.25 -20.67 -20.48
C MET A 403 -3.77 -20.63 -20.28
N ILE A 404 -4.28 -21.26 -19.21
CA ILE A 404 -5.72 -21.28 -18.91
C ILE A 404 -6.28 -19.86 -18.89
N GLY A 405 -7.36 -19.59 -19.63
CA GLY A 405 -8.07 -18.31 -19.64
C GLY A 405 -7.21 -17.10 -19.96
N MET A 406 -6.05 -17.24 -20.63
CA MET A 406 -5.10 -16.15 -20.84
C MET A 406 -5.73 -14.89 -21.44
N PHE A 407 -6.74 -15.06 -22.32
CA PHE A 407 -7.51 -13.97 -22.94
C PHE A 407 -9.02 -14.11 -22.70
N ASP A 408 -9.46 -14.95 -21.74
CA ASP A 408 -10.88 -15.10 -21.44
C ASP A 408 -11.54 -13.75 -21.19
N LYS A 409 -12.72 -13.51 -21.74
CA LYS A 409 -13.50 -12.27 -21.61
C LYS A 409 -12.80 -10.99 -22.10
N CYS A 410 -11.80 -11.09 -22.98
CA CYS A 410 -11.25 -9.94 -23.68
C CYS A 410 -12.22 -9.46 -24.76
N SER A 411 -13.38 -8.93 -24.34
CA SER A 411 -14.54 -8.72 -25.21
C SER A 411 -14.34 -7.69 -26.32
N LYS A 412 -13.33 -6.82 -26.25
CA LYS A 412 -12.96 -5.86 -27.30
C LYS A 412 -11.72 -6.27 -28.10
N LEU A 413 -11.11 -7.41 -27.81
CA LEU A 413 -9.95 -7.89 -28.57
C LEU A 413 -10.36 -8.21 -30.01
N THR A 414 -9.73 -7.53 -30.99
CA THR A 414 -10.06 -7.68 -32.41
C THR A 414 -9.07 -8.57 -33.15
N SER A 415 -7.83 -8.65 -32.67
CA SER A 415 -6.79 -9.45 -33.32
C SER A 415 -5.82 -10.00 -32.29
N LEU A 416 -5.35 -11.21 -32.52
CA LEU A 416 -4.31 -11.86 -31.71
C LEU A 416 -3.27 -12.48 -32.62
N ASN A 417 -2.07 -11.91 -32.61
CA ASN A 417 -0.94 -12.46 -33.37
C ASN A 417 0.05 -13.10 -32.34
N ILE A 418 0.02 -14.42 -32.30
CA ILE A 418 0.92 -15.25 -31.51
C ILE A 418 1.64 -16.26 -32.42
N SER A 419 1.96 -15.83 -33.64
CA SER A 419 2.53 -16.66 -34.71
C SER A 419 3.89 -17.31 -34.33
N ASN A 420 4.55 -16.82 -33.30
CA ASN A 420 5.83 -17.36 -32.80
C ASN A 420 5.71 -18.18 -31.49
N PHE A 421 4.48 -18.39 -31.00
CA PHE A 421 4.27 -19.22 -29.80
C PHE A 421 4.54 -20.70 -30.10
N GLU A 422 5.74 -21.16 -29.73
CA GLU A 422 6.14 -22.58 -29.80
C GLU A 422 5.74 -23.25 -28.47
N THR A 423 4.57 -23.90 -28.45
CA THR A 423 3.90 -24.38 -27.22
C THR A 423 4.14 -25.89 -26.97
N ASP A 424 5.36 -26.37 -27.18
CA ASP A 424 5.70 -27.78 -27.08
C ASP A 424 5.55 -28.40 -25.68
N LYS A 425 5.47 -27.59 -24.62
CA LYS A 425 5.27 -28.03 -23.24
C LYS A 425 3.88 -27.75 -22.70
N LEU A 426 3.04 -27.04 -23.47
CA LEU A 426 1.72 -26.61 -23.01
C LEU A 426 0.82 -27.80 -22.75
N GLU A 427 0.31 -27.93 -21.53
CA GLU A 427 -0.60 -28.97 -21.09
C GLU A 427 -2.02 -28.46 -20.86
N GLU A 428 -2.19 -27.16 -20.55
CA GLU A 428 -3.47 -26.57 -20.21
C GLU A 428 -3.71 -25.25 -20.93
N ALA A 429 -4.84 -25.15 -21.63
CA ALA A 429 -5.29 -23.98 -22.35
C ALA A 429 -6.83 -23.88 -22.38
N SER A 430 -7.51 -24.38 -21.34
CA SER A 430 -8.97 -24.22 -21.22
C SER A 430 -9.32 -22.74 -21.14
N PHE A 431 -10.41 -22.32 -21.78
CA PHE A 431 -10.87 -20.92 -21.85
C PHE A 431 -9.85 -19.95 -22.44
N PHE A 432 -8.88 -20.40 -23.25
CA PHE A 432 -7.74 -19.60 -23.70
C PHE A 432 -8.15 -18.25 -24.31
N MET A 433 -9.16 -18.22 -25.16
CA MET A 433 -9.77 -17.03 -25.73
C MET A 433 -11.31 -17.15 -25.79
N ASP A 434 -11.90 -17.67 -24.71
CA ASP A 434 -13.35 -17.73 -24.56
C ASP A 434 -13.94 -16.32 -24.37
N ASN A 435 -15.20 -16.10 -24.76
CA ASN A 435 -15.89 -14.81 -24.60
C ASN A 435 -15.16 -13.61 -25.24
N CYS A 436 -14.55 -13.81 -26.44
CA CYS A 436 -13.91 -12.78 -27.26
C CYS A 436 -14.72 -12.47 -28.54
N PRO A 437 -15.97 -11.96 -28.46
CA PRO A 437 -16.91 -11.88 -29.59
C PRO A 437 -16.50 -10.92 -30.71
N GLN A 438 -15.57 -10.00 -30.47
CA GLN A 438 -15.08 -9.05 -31.47
C GLN A 438 -13.83 -9.52 -32.21
N LEU A 439 -13.32 -10.72 -31.90
CA LEU A 439 -12.13 -11.26 -32.52
C LEU A 439 -12.36 -11.51 -34.02
N LYS A 440 -11.45 -11.02 -34.87
CA LYS A 440 -11.51 -11.13 -36.34
C LYS A 440 -10.29 -11.80 -36.94
N TYR A 441 -9.19 -11.81 -36.22
CA TYR A 441 -7.93 -12.36 -36.75
C TYR A 441 -7.16 -13.07 -35.64
N ILE A 442 -6.70 -14.30 -35.93
CA ILE A 442 -5.86 -15.09 -35.02
C ILE A 442 -4.75 -15.76 -35.84
N ASP A 443 -3.51 -15.62 -35.39
CA ASP A 443 -2.38 -16.33 -36.02
C ASP A 443 -1.73 -17.29 -35.00
N LEU A 444 -1.96 -18.59 -35.22
CA LEU A 444 -1.51 -19.72 -34.39
C LEU A 444 -0.50 -20.61 -35.13
N ARG A 445 0.21 -20.13 -36.11
CA ARG A 445 1.02 -20.99 -37.03
C ARG A 445 2.05 -21.88 -36.36
N LYS A 446 2.53 -21.54 -35.17
CA LYS A 446 3.46 -22.36 -34.40
C LYS A 446 2.85 -22.96 -33.12
N PHE A 447 1.58 -22.71 -32.87
CA PHE A 447 0.89 -23.16 -31.67
C PHE A 447 0.64 -24.68 -31.72
N ASN A 448 1.44 -25.43 -30.95
CA ASN A 448 1.36 -26.89 -30.90
C ASN A 448 0.37 -27.36 -29.83
N THR A 449 -0.69 -28.03 -30.24
CA THR A 449 -1.75 -28.53 -29.34
C THR A 449 -1.64 -30.02 -28.99
N ARG A 450 -0.57 -30.69 -29.45
CA ARG A 450 -0.44 -32.16 -29.32
C ARG A 450 -0.31 -32.65 -27.88
N LYS A 451 0.18 -31.79 -26.97
CA LYS A 451 0.35 -32.15 -25.54
C LYS A 451 -0.76 -31.60 -24.65
N LEU A 452 -1.70 -30.87 -25.19
CA LEU A 452 -2.83 -30.36 -24.39
C LEU A 452 -3.63 -31.50 -23.80
N LYS A 453 -3.84 -31.43 -22.50
CA LYS A 453 -4.66 -32.31 -21.70
C LYS A 453 -6.04 -31.68 -21.39
N TYR A 454 -6.00 -30.34 -21.13
CA TYR A 454 -7.14 -29.53 -20.77
C TYR A 454 -7.26 -28.35 -21.74
N TYR A 455 -8.36 -28.28 -22.51
CA TYR A 455 -8.58 -27.27 -23.55
C TYR A 455 -10.08 -26.96 -23.76
N ASP A 456 -10.90 -27.15 -22.75
CA ASP A 456 -12.33 -26.82 -22.82
C ASP A 456 -12.50 -25.34 -23.13
N ASN A 457 -13.44 -25.02 -24.04
CA ASN A 457 -13.74 -23.65 -24.47
C ASN A 457 -12.49 -22.88 -24.97
N PHE A 458 -11.56 -23.55 -25.64
CA PHE A 458 -10.35 -22.89 -26.17
C PHE A 458 -10.68 -21.67 -27.05
N PHE A 459 -11.74 -21.74 -27.87
CA PHE A 459 -12.25 -20.66 -28.71
C PHE A 459 -13.62 -20.18 -28.24
N ASP A 460 -13.89 -18.88 -28.46
CA ASP A 460 -15.25 -18.34 -28.37
C ASP A 460 -16.10 -18.81 -29.56
N LEU A 461 -17.08 -19.64 -29.30
CA LEU A 461 -18.01 -20.14 -30.33
C LEU A 461 -18.98 -19.06 -30.83
N ASN A 462 -19.07 -17.91 -30.17
CA ASN A 462 -19.91 -16.78 -30.58
C ASN A 462 -19.17 -15.79 -31.49
N ALA A 463 -17.85 -15.88 -31.61
CA ALA A 463 -17.09 -15.07 -32.54
C ALA A 463 -17.39 -15.49 -34.00
N ASN A 464 -17.69 -14.51 -34.84
CA ASN A 464 -18.06 -14.76 -36.25
C ASN A 464 -17.07 -14.11 -37.22
N ASP A 465 -16.92 -14.71 -38.40
CA ASP A 465 -16.07 -14.20 -39.47
C ASP A 465 -14.61 -14.00 -39.03
N VAL A 466 -14.07 -14.97 -38.31
CA VAL A 466 -12.68 -14.97 -37.83
C VAL A 466 -11.77 -15.60 -38.89
N THR A 467 -10.69 -14.91 -39.26
CA THR A 467 -9.60 -15.49 -40.03
C THR A 467 -8.59 -16.15 -39.11
N LEU A 468 -8.45 -17.46 -39.18
CA LEU A 468 -7.49 -18.25 -38.40
C LEU A 468 -6.37 -18.76 -39.28
N ILE A 469 -5.13 -18.38 -38.97
CA ILE A 469 -3.92 -18.97 -39.56
C ILE A 469 -3.33 -20.00 -38.60
N TYR A 470 -3.08 -21.21 -39.11
CA TYR A 470 -2.60 -22.32 -38.29
C TYR A 470 -1.79 -23.33 -39.11
N ASP A 471 -1.08 -24.21 -38.41
CA ASP A 471 -0.42 -25.39 -39.00
C ASP A 471 -1.20 -26.65 -38.62
N LYS A 472 -1.91 -27.24 -39.61
CA LYS A 472 -2.71 -28.45 -39.37
C LYS A 472 -1.89 -29.64 -38.90
N SER A 473 -0.58 -29.65 -39.14
CA SER A 473 0.28 -30.76 -38.70
C SER A 473 0.51 -30.80 -37.20
N ILE A 474 0.36 -29.67 -36.49
CA ILE A 474 0.59 -29.53 -35.05
C ILE A 474 -0.63 -29.02 -34.28
N PHE A 475 -1.64 -28.50 -34.98
CA PHE A 475 -2.87 -28.00 -34.38
C PHE A 475 -4.04 -28.97 -34.67
N ASN A 476 -4.57 -29.61 -33.65
CA ASN A 476 -5.57 -30.68 -33.74
C ASN A 476 -6.90 -30.39 -33.03
N LEU A 477 -7.11 -29.15 -32.56
CA LEU A 477 -8.37 -28.76 -31.94
C LEU A 477 -9.47 -28.50 -32.99
N THR A 478 -10.72 -28.63 -32.56
CA THR A 478 -11.89 -28.33 -33.40
C THR A 478 -12.00 -26.83 -33.62
N ILE A 479 -11.96 -26.39 -34.87
CA ILE A 479 -12.13 -24.99 -35.26
C ILE A 479 -13.60 -24.73 -35.59
N PRO A 480 -14.22 -23.63 -35.11
CA PRO A 480 -15.59 -23.27 -35.43
C PRO A 480 -15.87 -23.28 -36.93
N GLY A 481 -17.06 -23.76 -37.36
CA GLY A 481 -17.41 -24.00 -38.75
C GLY A 481 -17.50 -22.74 -39.60
N ASN A 482 -17.85 -21.60 -38.95
CA ASN A 482 -18.03 -20.28 -39.57
C ASN A 482 -16.75 -19.45 -39.70
N TRP A 483 -15.58 -20.00 -39.31
CA TRP A 483 -14.32 -19.33 -39.41
C TRP A 483 -13.61 -19.59 -40.73
N GLU A 484 -12.94 -18.56 -41.28
CA GLU A 484 -12.03 -18.72 -42.41
C GLU A 484 -10.73 -19.38 -41.94
N LYS A 485 -10.35 -20.50 -42.56
CA LYS A 485 -9.25 -21.38 -42.12
C LYS A 485 -8.12 -21.35 -43.12
N GLN A 486 -6.98 -20.83 -42.73
CA GLN A 486 -5.76 -20.73 -43.58
C GLN A 486 -4.68 -21.66 -42.98
N ASP A 487 -4.62 -22.91 -43.52
CA ASP A 487 -3.55 -23.85 -43.17
C ASP A 487 -2.28 -23.52 -43.96
N ILE A 488 -1.20 -23.21 -43.24
CA ILE A 488 0.10 -22.83 -43.84
C ILE A 488 0.73 -23.97 -44.66
N ASN A 489 0.34 -25.22 -44.42
CA ASN A 489 0.84 -26.38 -45.18
C ASN A 489 0.04 -26.62 -46.47
N ASN A 490 -1.09 -25.96 -46.66
CA ASN A 490 -1.90 -26.10 -47.88
C ASN A 490 -1.35 -25.22 -48.99
N LYS A 491 -0.40 -25.73 -49.79
CA LYS A 491 0.27 -25.03 -50.88
C LYS A 491 -0.63 -24.52 -52.02
N ASN A 492 -1.93 -24.89 -52.01
CA ASN A 492 -2.86 -24.57 -53.08
C ASN A 492 -3.69 -23.29 -52.89
N GLY A 493 -3.45 -22.51 -51.83
CA GLY A 493 -4.29 -21.37 -51.44
C GLY A 493 -3.64 -19.99 -51.32
N TYR A 494 -2.33 -19.83 -51.51
CA TYR A 494 -1.70 -18.52 -51.38
C TYR A 494 -1.18 -18.00 -52.71
N SER A 495 -1.92 -17.07 -53.36
CA SER A 495 -1.33 -16.05 -54.21
C SER A 495 -0.93 -14.88 -53.29
N TYR A 496 0.37 -14.54 -53.24
CA TYR A 496 0.93 -13.38 -52.54
C TYR A 496 0.36 -12.06 -53.09
#